data_16a89d7ff4dc7ac9bcbf193318d7d05e
#
_entry.id   16a89d7ff4dc7ac9bcbf193318d7d05e
#
_cell.length_a   1.000
_cell.length_b   1.000
_cell.length_c   1.000
_cell.angle_alpha   90.00
_cell.angle_beta   90.00
_cell.angle_gamma   90.00
#
_symmetry.space_group_name_H-M   'P 1'
#
loop_
_entity.id
_entity.type
_entity.pdbx_description
1 polymer ?
#
loop_
_entity_poly.entity_id
_entity_poly.type
_entity_poly.pdbx_seq_one_letter_code
_entity_poly.pdbx_strand_id
1 'polypeptide(L)'
;MPIAIFLLVLQRKTIIIKDMATTADLKNGMCIEFNGKTMLVVEFQHVKPGKGPAFVRTKLKNIENGRTIDNTFTAGEKIEPVRVERRPYQYLYEDDMGCNFMHTETFEQIVIDKNLIDNSDLMKEGQVVEVMFHTEKEAVLTAELPPIVDMEVTYTEPGVKGDTASSNALKPATVETGATVKVPLFINTGDKIRVDTRTREYYERIK
;
A
#
# COMPACT_ATOMS: atom_id res chain seq x y z
N MET A 1 54.71 31.93 5.89
CA MET A 1 54.47 30.60 6.41
C MET A 1 52.97 30.47 6.71
N PRO A 2 52.20 29.70 5.93
CA PRO A 2 50.78 29.47 6.23
C PRO A 2 50.66 28.18 7.06
N ILE A 3 49.98 28.34 8.17
CA ILE A 3 49.61 27.26 9.10
C ILE A 3 48.49 26.49 8.46
N ALA A 4 48.76 25.26 8.06
CA ALA A 4 47.74 24.31 7.57
C ALA A 4 46.87 23.87 8.75
N ILE A 5 45.64 24.33 8.82
CA ILE A 5 44.61 23.80 9.74
C ILE A 5 44.12 22.51 9.12
N PHE A 6 44.58 21.39 9.68
CA PHE A 6 44.12 20.04 9.37
C PHE A 6 42.75 19.87 10.02
N LEU A 7 41.69 20.09 9.24
CA LEU A 7 40.33 19.86 9.67
C LEU A 7 40.06 18.36 9.72
N LEU A 8 40.23 17.77 10.90
CA LEU A 8 39.91 16.38 11.18
C LEU A 8 38.38 16.22 11.19
N VAL A 9 37.84 15.82 10.04
CA VAL A 9 36.42 15.44 9.96
C VAL A 9 36.25 14.15 10.75
N LEU A 10 35.81 14.30 11.97
CA LEU A 10 35.39 13.18 12.82
C LEU A 10 34.15 12.57 12.16
N GLN A 11 34.33 11.54 11.36
CA GLN A 11 33.22 10.68 10.95
C GLN A 11 32.64 10.06 12.24
N ARG A 12 31.61 10.65 12.76
CA ARG A 12 30.76 9.99 13.74
C ARG A 12 30.14 8.77 13.07
N LYS A 13 30.76 7.60 13.23
CA LYS A 13 30.07 6.33 13.02
C LYS A 13 28.90 6.32 13.98
N THR A 14 27.74 6.75 13.48
CA THR A 14 26.47 6.52 14.18
C THR A 14 26.35 5.00 14.25
N ILE A 15 26.54 4.45 15.45
CA ILE A 15 26.21 3.05 15.72
C ILE A 15 24.70 3.00 15.61
N ILE A 16 24.20 2.56 14.46
CA ILE A 16 22.78 2.26 14.27
C ILE A 16 22.55 1.03 15.13
N ILE A 17 21.99 1.25 16.33
CA ILE A 17 21.44 0.16 17.13
C ILE A 17 20.25 -0.33 16.33
N LYS A 18 20.47 -1.44 15.60
CA LYS A 18 19.41 -2.10 14.83
C LYS A 18 18.40 -2.60 15.88
N ASP A 19 17.23 -1.97 15.92
CA ASP A 19 16.16 -2.37 16.83
C ASP A 19 15.79 -3.82 16.49
N MET A 20 16.20 -4.74 17.35
CA MET A 20 15.88 -6.16 17.16
C MET A 20 14.49 -6.40 17.74
N ALA A 21 13.53 -6.61 16.87
CA ALA A 21 12.20 -7.07 17.23
C ALA A 21 12.13 -8.61 17.20
N THR A 22 11.07 -9.15 17.73
CA THR A 22 10.76 -10.58 17.69
C THR A 22 9.43 -10.80 16.98
N THR A 23 9.11 -12.04 16.67
CA THR A 23 7.81 -12.40 16.09
C THR A 23 6.62 -12.01 16.96
N ALA A 24 6.83 -11.70 18.26
CA ALA A 24 5.79 -11.18 19.15
C ALA A 24 5.40 -9.73 18.82
N ASP A 25 6.30 -8.99 18.18
CA ASP A 25 6.12 -7.56 17.84
C ASP A 25 5.51 -7.36 16.46
N LEU A 26 5.24 -8.45 15.70
CA LEU A 26 4.67 -8.40 14.36
C LEU A 26 3.31 -7.70 14.35
N LYS A 27 3.11 -6.84 13.35
CA LYS A 27 1.85 -6.13 13.09
C LYS A 27 1.59 -6.12 11.58
N ASN A 28 0.33 -6.12 11.18
CA ASN A 28 -0.05 -5.88 9.79
C ASN A 28 0.39 -4.48 9.37
N GLY A 29 0.97 -4.36 8.17
CA GLY A 29 1.55 -3.11 7.68
C GLY A 29 2.97 -2.83 8.17
N MET A 30 3.57 -3.71 8.98
CA MET A 30 4.97 -3.61 9.39
C MET A 30 5.89 -4.05 8.24
N CYS A 31 6.95 -3.29 8.00
CA CYS A 31 8.01 -3.68 7.07
C CYS A 31 9.14 -4.38 7.83
N ILE A 32 9.60 -5.49 7.29
CA ILE A 32 10.72 -6.27 7.83
C ILE A 32 11.72 -6.59 6.73
N GLU A 33 12.99 -6.74 7.09
CA GLU A 33 13.99 -7.34 6.18
C GLU A 33 13.89 -8.86 6.28
N PHE A 34 13.69 -9.51 5.15
CA PHE A 34 13.63 -10.97 5.04
C PHE A 34 14.37 -11.43 3.79
N ASN A 35 15.39 -12.27 3.98
CA ASN A 35 16.26 -12.75 2.89
C ASN A 35 16.87 -11.62 2.03
N GLY A 36 17.29 -10.51 2.66
CA GLY A 36 17.89 -9.35 1.98
C GLY A 36 16.90 -8.50 1.19
N LYS A 37 15.58 -8.69 1.42
CA LYS A 37 14.51 -7.93 0.75
C LYS A 37 13.59 -7.28 1.78
N THR A 38 13.10 -6.10 1.44
CA THR A 38 12.07 -5.45 2.26
C THR A 38 10.71 -6.07 1.97
N MET A 39 10.10 -6.63 3.02
CA MET A 39 8.81 -7.31 2.95
C MET A 39 7.80 -6.61 3.84
N LEU A 40 6.60 -6.40 3.31
CA LEU A 40 5.44 -5.90 4.06
C LEU A 40 4.69 -7.08 4.68
N VAL A 41 4.44 -7.05 5.97
CA VAL A 41 3.59 -8.03 6.65
C VAL A 41 2.12 -7.73 6.33
N VAL A 42 1.54 -8.51 5.45
CA VAL A 42 0.12 -8.38 5.05
C VAL A 42 -0.79 -9.00 6.09
N GLU A 43 -0.40 -10.19 6.56
CA GLU A 43 -1.17 -10.95 7.53
C GLU A 43 -0.23 -11.76 8.43
N PHE A 44 -0.60 -11.94 9.70
CA PHE A 44 0.11 -12.85 10.58
C PHE A 44 -0.87 -13.54 11.54
N GLN A 45 -0.51 -14.76 11.94
CA GLN A 45 -1.29 -15.57 12.85
C GLN A 45 -0.38 -16.32 13.82
N HIS A 46 -0.55 -16.07 15.12
CA HIS A 46 0.10 -16.86 16.16
C HIS A 46 -0.60 -18.20 16.33
N VAL A 47 0.15 -19.27 16.24
CA VAL A 47 -0.35 -20.64 16.39
C VAL A 47 0.35 -21.32 17.56
N LYS A 48 -0.43 -21.78 18.53
CA LYS A 48 0.01 -22.61 19.65
C LYS A 48 -0.57 -24.01 19.47
N PRO A 49 0.15 -24.96 18.85
CA PRO A 49 -0.34 -26.31 18.69
C PRO A 49 -0.41 -26.99 20.07
N GLY A 50 -1.34 -27.91 20.25
CA GLY A 50 -1.46 -28.68 21.50
C GLY A 50 -0.23 -29.55 21.80
N LYS A 51 0.56 -29.91 20.78
CA LYS A 51 1.86 -30.56 20.85
C LYS A 51 2.82 -29.88 19.89
N GLY A 52 4.03 -29.55 20.36
CA GLY A 52 5.09 -28.90 19.59
C GLY A 52 5.29 -27.40 19.91
N PRO A 53 6.35 -26.79 19.36
CA PRO A 53 6.67 -25.39 19.59
C PRO A 53 5.63 -24.46 18.93
N ALA A 54 5.38 -23.32 19.56
CA ALA A 54 4.55 -22.27 18.98
C ALA A 54 5.26 -21.64 17.78
N PHE A 55 4.48 -21.20 16.80
CA PHE A 55 4.98 -20.57 15.57
C PHE A 55 4.05 -19.45 15.13
N VAL A 56 4.56 -18.61 14.22
CA VAL A 56 3.80 -17.51 13.62
C VAL A 56 3.77 -17.71 12.11
N ARG A 57 2.59 -17.92 11.56
CA ARG A 57 2.39 -17.89 10.11
C ARG A 57 2.29 -16.45 9.67
N THR A 58 2.96 -16.12 8.57
CA THR A 58 2.94 -14.78 8.01
C THR A 58 2.73 -14.83 6.51
N LYS A 59 1.99 -13.85 5.99
CA LYS A 59 1.90 -13.54 4.58
C LYS A 59 2.71 -12.27 4.34
N LEU A 60 3.79 -12.40 3.59
CA LEU A 60 4.76 -11.35 3.34
C LEU A 60 4.67 -10.91 1.87
N LYS A 61 4.43 -9.63 1.63
CA LYS A 61 4.47 -9.03 0.28
C LYS A 61 5.82 -8.39 0.05
N ASN A 62 6.51 -8.83 -0.98
CA ASN A 62 7.73 -8.15 -1.43
C ASN A 62 7.36 -6.79 -2.03
N ILE A 63 7.93 -5.73 -1.50
CA ILE A 63 7.60 -4.37 -1.89
C ILE A 63 8.11 -4.05 -3.30
N GLU A 64 9.27 -4.62 -3.70
CA GLU A 64 9.90 -4.33 -4.99
C GLU A 64 9.15 -4.93 -6.20
N ASN A 65 8.50 -6.08 -6.01
CA ASN A 65 7.87 -6.81 -7.11
C ASN A 65 6.42 -7.23 -6.86
N GLY A 66 5.83 -6.81 -5.74
CA GLY A 66 4.45 -7.08 -5.37
C GLY A 66 4.11 -8.54 -5.05
N ARG A 67 5.08 -9.47 -5.17
CA ARG A 67 4.83 -10.90 -4.93
C ARG A 67 4.61 -11.19 -3.46
N THR A 68 3.57 -11.96 -3.17
CA THR A 68 3.26 -12.43 -1.83
C THR A 68 3.79 -13.86 -1.63
N ILE A 69 4.39 -14.11 -0.47
CA ILE A 69 4.86 -15.42 -0.03
C ILE A 69 4.30 -15.74 1.35
N ASP A 70 4.01 -17.01 1.59
CA ASP A 70 3.73 -17.50 2.93
C ASP A 70 5.03 -17.93 3.61
N ASN A 71 5.24 -17.49 4.85
CA ASN A 71 6.37 -17.88 5.66
C ASN A 71 5.93 -18.22 7.07
N THR A 72 6.68 -19.11 7.72
CA THR A 72 6.43 -19.50 9.11
C THR A 72 7.69 -19.27 9.92
N PHE A 73 7.57 -18.40 10.91
CA PHE A 73 8.62 -18.12 11.88
C PHE A 73 8.40 -18.93 13.16
N THR A 74 9.47 -19.30 13.84
CA THR A 74 9.38 -19.83 15.19
C THR A 74 8.92 -18.72 16.15
N ALA A 75 8.10 -19.05 17.14
CA ALA A 75 7.71 -18.05 18.15
C ALA A 75 8.93 -17.54 18.93
N GLY A 76 9.08 -16.23 19.03
CA GLY A 76 10.25 -15.57 19.63
C GLY A 76 11.45 -15.43 18.71
N GLU A 77 11.35 -15.84 17.44
CA GLU A 77 12.41 -15.62 16.44
C GLU A 77 12.65 -14.13 16.24
N LYS A 78 13.91 -13.75 16.08
CA LYS A 78 14.33 -12.37 15.86
C LYS A 78 13.98 -11.95 14.43
N ILE A 79 13.40 -10.79 14.29
CA ILE A 79 13.09 -10.15 13.01
C ILE A 79 13.78 -8.79 12.95
N GLU A 80 14.06 -8.32 11.76
CA GLU A 80 14.66 -7.02 11.53
C GLU A 80 13.59 -6.06 10.99
N PRO A 81 13.05 -5.16 11.83
CA PRO A 81 12.09 -4.17 11.35
C PRO A 81 12.78 -3.15 10.47
N VAL A 82 12.13 -2.78 9.38
CA VAL A 82 12.53 -1.69 8.50
C VAL A 82 11.77 -0.44 8.93
N ARG A 83 12.50 0.64 9.21
CA ARG A 83 11.88 1.93 9.51
C ARG A 83 11.32 2.53 8.24
N VAL A 84 10.05 2.88 8.30
CA VAL A 84 9.33 3.49 7.17
C VAL A 84 8.74 4.82 7.61
N GLU A 85 8.70 5.75 6.67
CA GLU A 85 8.06 7.06 6.82
C GLU A 85 6.96 7.18 5.76
N ARG A 86 5.81 7.73 6.14
CA ARG A 86 4.72 8.05 5.23
C ARG A 86 4.69 9.55 4.99
N ARG A 87 4.64 9.92 3.72
CA ARG A 87 4.59 11.31 3.27
C ARG A 87 3.42 11.50 2.31
N PRO A 88 2.62 12.58 2.44
CA PRO A 88 1.50 12.83 1.56
C PRO A 88 1.97 13.40 0.23
N TYR A 89 1.54 12.76 -0.85
CA TYR A 89 1.79 13.18 -2.23
C TYR A 89 0.48 13.30 -3.00
N GLN A 90 0.41 14.26 -3.89
CA GLN A 90 -0.69 14.42 -4.83
C GLN A 90 -0.34 13.72 -6.14
N TYR A 91 -1.20 12.83 -6.60
CA TYR A 91 -1.07 12.22 -7.93
C TYR A 91 -1.36 13.26 -9.01
N LEU A 92 -0.50 13.34 -10.00
CA LEU A 92 -0.62 14.27 -11.13
C LEU A 92 -1.14 13.57 -12.38
N TYR A 93 -0.35 12.68 -12.94
CA TYR A 93 -0.66 11.93 -14.16
C TYR A 93 0.24 10.70 -14.29
N GLU A 94 -0.10 9.81 -15.25
CA GLU A 94 0.71 8.67 -15.65
C GLU A 94 1.38 8.94 -17.01
N ASP A 95 2.64 8.53 -17.15
CA ASP A 95 3.40 8.52 -18.38
C ASP A 95 4.15 7.21 -18.59
N ASP A 96 5.00 7.13 -19.64
CA ASP A 96 5.76 5.92 -19.96
C ASP A 96 6.79 5.53 -18.86
N MET A 97 7.12 6.43 -17.96
CA MET A 97 8.05 6.19 -16.85
C MET A 97 7.34 5.73 -15.55
N GLY A 98 6.04 5.97 -15.45
CA GLY A 98 5.23 5.60 -14.29
C GLY A 98 4.23 6.66 -13.88
N CYS A 99 3.83 6.62 -12.62
CA CYS A 99 2.91 7.57 -12.03
C CYS A 99 3.67 8.75 -11.42
N ASN A 100 3.33 9.98 -11.82
CA ASN A 100 3.95 11.21 -11.37
C ASN A 100 3.20 11.76 -10.15
N PHE A 101 3.94 12.11 -9.12
CA PHE A 101 3.41 12.62 -7.86
C PHE A 101 4.15 13.88 -7.44
N MET A 102 3.47 14.75 -6.69
CA MET A 102 4.02 15.97 -6.12
C MET A 102 3.80 15.99 -4.60
N HIS A 103 4.85 16.22 -3.83
CA HIS A 103 4.75 16.37 -2.39
C HIS A 103 3.85 17.56 -2.04
N THR A 104 2.90 17.37 -1.11
CA THR A 104 1.87 18.40 -0.84
C THR A 104 2.40 19.67 -0.18
N GLU A 105 3.58 19.62 0.45
CA GLU A 105 4.19 20.75 1.15
C GLU A 105 5.42 21.31 0.44
N THR A 106 6.33 20.42 -0.02
CA THR A 106 7.60 20.88 -0.64
C THR A 106 7.48 21.07 -2.15
N PHE A 107 6.40 20.55 -2.78
CA PHE A 107 6.17 20.58 -4.22
C PHE A 107 7.23 19.82 -5.05
N GLU A 108 8.06 19.03 -4.40
CA GLU A 108 8.99 18.14 -5.08
C GLU A 108 8.24 17.02 -5.81
N GLN A 109 8.68 16.73 -7.02
CA GLN A 109 8.06 15.69 -7.85
C GLN A 109 8.87 14.41 -7.82
N ILE A 110 8.16 13.29 -7.79
CA ILE A 110 8.73 11.94 -7.88
C ILE A 110 7.92 11.10 -8.87
N VAL A 111 8.59 10.12 -9.48
CA VAL A 111 7.94 9.12 -10.32
C VAL A 111 7.96 7.78 -9.58
N ILE A 112 6.81 7.12 -9.52
CA ILE A 112 6.64 5.83 -8.86
C ILE A 112 6.19 4.81 -9.90
N ASP A 113 6.85 3.64 -9.94
CA ASP A 113 6.44 2.52 -10.80
C ASP A 113 5.02 2.09 -10.41
N LYS A 114 4.14 1.98 -11.41
CA LYS A 114 2.74 1.57 -11.24
C LYS A 114 2.58 0.25 -10.49
N ASN A 115 3.54 -0.66 -10.63
CA ASN A 115 3.54 -1.96 -9.94
C ASN A 115 3.71 -1.84 -8.40
N LEU A 116 4.20 -0.69 -7.92
CA LEU A 116 4.32 -0.40 -6.49
C LEU A 116 3.02 0.16 -5.89
N ILE A 117 1.99 0.40 -6.69
CA ILE A 117 0.73 1.02 -6.29
C ILE A 117 -0.40 0.00 -6.46
N ASP A 118 -0.94 -0.48 -5.34
CA ASP A 118 -2.08 -1.39 -5.38
C ASP A 118 -3.34 -0.65 -5.85
N ASN A 119 -4.06 -1.27 -6.79
CA ASN A 119 -5.30 -0.70 -7.36
C ASN A 119 -5.12 0.72 -7.92
N SER A 120 -3.96 0.98 -8.57
CA SER A 120 -3.62 2.27 -9.19
C SER A 120 -4.66 2.75 -10.21
N ASP A 121 -5.43 1.84 -10.80
CA ASP A 121 -6.52 2.15 -11.73
C ASP A 121 -7.73 2.84 -11.05
N LEU A 122 -7.78 2.88 -9.71
CA LEU A 122 -8.74 3.65 -8.93
C LEU A 122 -8.22 5.05 -8.54
N MET A 123 -7.02 5.41 -8.97
CA MET A 123 -6.41 6.69 -8.62
C MET A 123 -6.86 7.79 -9.58
N LYS A 124 -7.23 8.94 -9.04
CA LYS A 124 -7.64 10.12 -9.81
C LYS A 124 -6.58 11.21 -9.78
N GLU A 125 -6.46 11.97 -10.86
CA GLU A 125 -5.64 13.19 -10.87
C GLU A 125 -6.06 14.14 -9.75
N GLY A 126 -5.07 14.72 -9.09
CA GLY A 126 -5.27 15.60 -7.94
C GLY A 126 -5.52 14.88 -6.61
N GLN A 127 -5.65 13.57 -6.59
CA GLN A 127 -5.87 12.79 -5.37
C GLN A 127 -4.61 12.72 -4.52
N VAL A 128 -4.76 12.91 -3.21
CA VAL A 128 -3.67 12.75 -2.25
C VAL A 128 -3.59 11.29 -1.85
N VAL A 129 -2.37 10.73 -1.92
CA VAL A 129 -2.01 9.38 -1.51
C VAL A 129 -0.91 9.43 -0.46
N GLU A 130 -0.74 8.36 0.31
CA GLU A 130 0.38 8.22 1.23
C GLU A 130 1.50 7.40 0.58
N VAL A 131 2.64 8.04 0.33
CA VAL A 131 3.84 7.36 -0.18
C VAL A 131 4.68 6.91 1.00
N MET A 132 5.00 5.63 1.03
CA MET A 132 5.83 5.00 2.06
C MET A 132 7.28 4.94 1.59
N PHE A 133 8.18 5.49 2.39
CA PHE A 133 9.62 5.50 2.15
C PHE A 133 10.36 4.60 3.15
N HIS A 134 11.40 3.95 2.67
CA HIS A 134 12.40 3.34 3.51
C HIS A 134 13.30 4.44 4.09
N THR A 135 13.22 4.71 5.38
CA THR A 135 13.88 5.89 6.01
C THR A 135 15.39 5.91 5.80
N GLU A 136 16.08 4.76 5.85
CA GLU A 136 17.53 4.72 5.72
C GLU A 136 18.03 4.79 4.27
N LYS A 137 17.22 4.29 3.32
CA LYS A 137 17.59 4.24 1.90
C LYS A 137 17.00 5.39 1.10
N GLU A 138 16.11 6.19 1.71
CA GLU A 138 15.29 7.23 1.04
C GLU A 138 14.60 6.70 -0.24
N ALA A 139 14.28 5.41 -0.26
CA ALA A 139 13.69 4.74 -1.40
C ALA A 139 12.17 4.60 -1.21
N VAL A 140 11.43 4.85 -2.29
CA VAL A 140 9.98 4.59 -2.31
C VAL A 140 9.74 3.09 -2.18
N LEU A 141 8.86 2.72 -1.28
CA LEU A 141 8.43 1.35 -1.07
C LEU A 141 7.09 1.06 -1.77
N THR A 142 6.11 1.90 -1.53
CA THR A 142 4.77 1.80 -2.11
C THR A 142 4.03 3.13 -2.00
N ALA A 143 2.94 3.28 -2.74
CA ALA A 143 1.98 4.36 -2.53
C ALA A 143 0.61 3.74 -2.21
N GLU A 144 -0.02 4.21 -1.14
CA GLU A 144 -1.31 3.74 -0.66
C GLU A 144 -2.39 4.77 -0.97
N LEU A 145 -3.44 4.34 -1.68
CA LEU A 145 -4.63 5.16 -1.90
C LEU A 145 -5.39 5.35 -0.58
N PRO A 146 -6.18 6.43 -0.44
CA PRO A 146 -7.16 6.53 0.64
C PRO A 146 -8.04 5.29 0.67
N PRO A 147 -8.42 4.77 1.85
CA PRO A 147 -9.23 3.55 1.96
C PRO A 147 -10.56 3.61 1.20
N ILE A 148 -11.14 4.80 1.13
CA ILE A 148 -12.40 5.07 0.41
C ILE A 148 -12.17 6.21 -0.56
N VAL A 149 -12.64 6.04 -1.80
CA VAL A 149 -12.58 7.06 -2.84
C VAL A 149 -13.96 7.29 -3.45
N ASP A 150 -14.22 8.56 -3.78
CA ASP A 150 -15.46 8.96 -4.46
C ASP A 150 -15.26 8.82 -5.97
N MET A 151 -16.13 8.08 -6.64
CA MET A 151 -16.08 7.77 -8.08
C MET A 151 -17.41 8.04 -8.75
N GLU A 152 -17.38 8.59 -9.96
CA GLU A 152 -18.55 8.68 -10.82
C GLU A 152 -18.65 7.45 -11.73
N VAL A 153 -19.84 6.87 -11.82
CA VAL A 153 -20.10 5.74 -12.73
C VAL A 153 -20.32 6.29 -14.15
N THR A 154 -19.37 6.02 -15.04
CA THR A 154 -19.42 6.46 -16.44
C THR A 154 -20.24 5.51 -17.31
N TYR A 155 -20.25 4.22 -16.97
CA TYR A 155 -21.02 3.21 -17.69
C TYR A 155 -21.44 2.06 -16.79
N THR A 156 -22.68 1.61 -16.91
CA THR A 156 -23.16 0.34 -16.36
C THR A 156 -24.39 -0.14 -17.14
N GLU A 157 -24.58 -1.44 -17.24
CA GLU A 157 -25.79 -2.00 -17.85
C GLU A 157 -27.02 -1.74 -16.98
N PRO A 158 -28.20 -1.57 -17.57
CA PRO A 158 -29.45 -1.49 -16.83
C PRO A 158 -29.67 -2.77 -16.02
N GLY A 159 -30.07 -2.64 -14.77
CA GLY A 159 -30.43 -3.80 -13.93
C GLY A 159 -31.64 -4.54 -14.54
N VAL A 160 -31.49 -5.81 -14.85
CA VAL A 160 -32.59 -6.62 -15.40
C VAL A 160 -33.56 -7.00 -14.28
N LYS A 161 -34.84 -6.70 -14.47
CA LYS A 161 -35.94 -7.02 -13.54
C LYS A 161 -36.22 -8.53 -13.37
N GLY A 162 -35.27 -9.39 -13.46
CA GLY A 162 -35.41 -10.84 -13.28
C GLY A 162 -34.44 -11.42 -12.26
N ASP A 163 -33.35 -10.71 -12.00
CA ASP A 163 -32.30 -11.17 -11.07
C ASP A 163 -32.54 -10.78 -9.60
N THR A 164 -33.71 -10.28 -9.27
CA THR A 164 -34.08 -9.87 -7.91
C THR A 164 -34.31 -11.02 -6.94
N ALA A 165 -34.06 -12.25 -7.34
CA ALA A 165 -34.18 -13.42 -6.46
C ALA A 165 -33.07 -13.52 -5.38
N SER A 166 -31.97 -12.76 -5.50
CA SER A 166 -30.97 -12.58 -4.45
C SER A 166 -30.79 -11.10 -4.14
N SER A 167 -31.01 -10.70 -2.89
CA SER A 167 -30.83 -9.32 -2.40
C SER A 167 -29.43 -8.76 -2.58
N ASN A 168 -28.46 -9.56 -3.04
CA ASN A 168 -27.04 -9.22 -3.18
C ASN A 168 -26.53 -9.32 -4.64
N ALA A 169 -27.42 -9.25 -5.64
CA ALA A 169 -26.99 -9.28 -7.03
C ALA A 169 -26.18 -8.00 -7.36
N LEU A 170 -24.99 -8.20 -7.91
CA LEU A 170 -24.07 -7.14 -8.33
C LEU A 170 -23.91 -7.17 -9.84
N LYS A 171 -23.71 -5.99 -10.43
CA LYS A 171 -23.37 -5.82 -11.85
C LYS A 171 -22.06 -5.06 -12.01
N PRO A 172 -21.34 -5.23 -13.12
CA PRO A 172 -20.16 -4.43 -13.42
C PRO A 172 -20.54 -2.98 -13.73
N ALA A 173 -19.73 -2.06 -13.25
CA ALA A 173 -19.82 -0.64 -13.59
C ALA A 173 -18.41 -0.11 -13.86
N THR A 174 -18.25 0.68 -14.91
CA THR A 174 -17.03 1.42 -15.22
C THR A 174 -17.11 2.77 -14.55
N VAL A 175 -16.07 3.15 -13.83
CA VAL A 175 -15.96 4.45 -13.15
C VAL A 175 -15.11 5.42 -13.96
N GLU A 176 -15.09 6.69 -13.57
CA GLU A 176 -14.43 7.80 -14.28
C GLU A 176 -12.94 7.56 -14.59
N THR A 177 -12.25 6.75 -13.80
CA THR A 177 -10.85 6.37 -14.05
C THR A 177 -10.70 5.25 -15.10
N GLY A 178 -11.80 4.69 -15.61
CA GLY A 178 -11.80 3.53 -16.49
C GLY A 178 -11.76 2.19 -15.76
N ALA A 179 -11.61 2.18 -14.46
CA ALA A 179 -11.64 0.96 -13.66
C ALA A 179 -13.04 0.34 -13.63
N THR A 180 -13.09 -1.00 -13.50
CA THR A 180 -14.36 -1.72 -13.33
C THR A 180 -14.53 -2.16 -11.89
N VAL A 181 -15.68 -1.82 -11.32
CA VAL A 181 -16.09 -2.21 -9.96
C VAL A 181 -17.44 -2.92 -9.98
N LYS A 182 -17.71 -3.75 -8.99
CA LYS A 182 -19.01 -4.40 -8.84
C LYS A 182 -19.94 -3.53 -7.99
N VAL A 183 -21.11 -3.22 -8.52
CA VAL A 183 -22.11 -2.35 -7.86
C VAL A 183 -23.47 -3.03 -7.76
N PRO A 184 -24.30 -2.67 -6.77
CA PRO A 184 -25.69 -3.13 -6.72
C PRO A 184 -26.49 -2.76 -7.98
N LEU A 185 -27.53 -3.55 -8.29
CA LEU A 185 -28.35 -3.39 -9.50
C LEU A 185 -29.01 -2.02 -9.65
N PHE A 186 -29.25 -1.32 -8.54
CA PHE A 186 -29.92 0.00 -8.52
C PHE A 186 -29.00 1.17 -8.91
N ILE A 187 -27.70 0.95 -9.02
CA ILE A 187 -26.74 1.98 -9.45
C ILE A 187 -26.87 2.19 -10.96
N ASN A 188 -26.88 3.45 -11.38
CA ASN A 188 -26.98 3.85 -12.78
C ASN A 188 -25.79 4.67 -13.24
N THR A 189 -25.64 4.82 -14.54
CA THR A 189 -24.68 5.75 -15.12
C THR A 189 -24.97 7.18 -14.63
N GLY A 190 -23.93 7.91 -14.23
CA GLY A 190 -24.01 9.24 -13.63
C GLY A 190 -24.13 9.23 -12.11
N ASP A 191 -24.36 8.08 -11.47
CA ASP A 191 -24.37 8.00 -10.01
C ASP A 191 -22.94 8.17 -9.47
N LYS A 192 -22.84 8.89 -8.34
CA LYS A 192 -21.58 8.98 -7.57
C LYS A 192 -21.58 7.93 -6.47
N ILE A 193 -20.52 7.17 -6.41
CA ILE A 193 -20.37 6.06 -5.46
C ILE A 193 -19.07 6.19 -4.67
N ARG A 194 -19.03 5.59 -3.50
CA ARG A 194 -17.82 5.33 -2.76
C ARG A 194 -17.36 3.91 -3.00
N VAL A 195 -16.07 3.76 -3.24
CA VAL A 195 -15.41 2.47 -3.49
C VAL A 195 -14.33 2.28 -2.44
N ASP A 196 -14.32 1.11 -1.80
CA ASP A 196 -13.20 0.69 -0.97
C ASP A 196 -12.03 0.31 -1.89
N THR A 197 -10.90 1.01 -1.75
CA THR A 197 -9.74 0.84 -2.63
C THR A 197 -8.97 -0.45 -2.38
N ARG A 198 -9.12 -1.09 -1.23
CA ARG A 198 -8.42 -2.34 -0.86
C ARG A 198 -9.13 -3.56 -1.41
N THR A 199 -10.47 -3.59 -1.25
CA THR A 199 -11.32 -4.71 -1.68
C THR A 199 -11.85 -4.54 -3.10
N ARG A 200 -11.83 -3.31 -3.64
CA ARG A 200 -12.46 -2.88 -4.90
C ARG A 200 -13.98 -3.05 -4.88
N GLU A 201 -14.56 -2.96 -3.69
CA GLU A 201 -15.99 -3.15 -3.50
C GLU A 201 -16.72 -1.82 -3.40
N TYR A 202 -17.96 -1.82 -3.89
CA TYR A 202 -18.89 -0.73 -3.65
C TYR A 202 -19.13 -0.57 -2.16
N TYR A 203 -18.95 0.65 -1.64
CA TYR A 203 -19.22 0.98 -0.25
C TYR A 203 -20.62 1.61 -0.08
N GLU A 204 -20.87 2.73 -0.74
CA GLU A 204 -22.17 3.40 -0.70
C GLU A 204 -22.40 4.35 -1.90
N ARG A 205 -23.64 4.77 -2.11
CA ARG A 205 -23.97 5.82 -3.08
C ARG A 205 -23.99 7.18 -2.39
N ILE A 206 -23.32 8.14 -3.01
CA ILE A 206 -23.33 9.54 -2.57
C ILE A 206 -24.63 10.18 -3.06
N LYS A 207 -25.31 10.90 -2.18
CA LYS A 207 -26.55 11.61 -2.50
C LYS A 207 -26.26 12.99 -3.04
#